data_d52c951a146de4dae6e9883c78cbf944
#
_entry.id   d52c951a146de4dae6e9883c78cbf944
#
_cell.length_a   1.000
_cell.length_b   1.000
_cell.length_c   1.000
_cell.angle_alpha   90.00
_cell.angle_beta   90.00
_cell.angle_gamma   90.00
#
_symmetry.space_group_name_H-M   'P 1'
#
loop_
_entity.id
_entity.type
_entity.pdbx_description
1 polymer ?
#
loop_
_entity_poly.entity_id
_entity_poly.type
_entity_poly.pdbx_seq_one_letter_code
_entity_poly.pdbx_strand_id
1 'polypeptide(L)'
;NNKFESSNFIEWDWLSKERLNIDAKKIDSVIFFPKPSSMDEKGYINGFINSSKNIYRELCNLPINRFISISSTRVYNKQDNKTAHESDEISAEEYRGKIIREYEEQQESFYGKKLIILRLSGLYDSSLNKMSKNFIHRKNAALAIKFFIEKDFNFTDCEIFNCSEDSANSSISNKKIKSLGFSFQQYN
;
A
#
# COMPACT_ATOMS: atom_id res chain seq x y z
N ASN A 1 4.44 14.75 -21.54
CA ASN A 1 4.36 15.85 -20.59
C ASN A 1 2.91 16.05 -20.16
N ASN A 2 2.37 15.17 -19.32
CA ASN A 2 1.13 15.47 -18.61
C ASN A 2 1.51 16.32 -17.40
N LYS A 3 1.42 17.62 -17.54
CA LYS A 3 1.38 18.54 -16.42
C LYS A 3 0.14 18.20 -15.58
N PHE A 4 0.33 17.85 -14.32
CA PHE A 4 -0.73 17.91 -13.33
C PHE A 4 -1.06 19.39 -13.10
N GLU A 5 -2.07 19.90 -13.78
CA GLU A 5 -2.38 21.33 -13.85
C GLU A 5 -2.96 21.92 -12.56
N SER A 6 -2.93 21.22 -11.42
CA SER A 6 -3.43 21.73 -10.13
C SER A 6 -2.87 21.02 -8.90
N SER A 7 -1.65 20.48 -8.95
CA SER A 7 -1.04 19.87 -7.77
C SER A 7 -0.19 20.89 -7.01
N ASN A 8 -0.52 21.13 -5.75
CA ASN A 8 0.37 21.79 -4.83
C ASN A 8 1.46 20.81 -4.41
N PHE A 9 2.71 21.14 -4.64
CA PHE A 9 3.85 20.36 -4.19
C PHE A 9 4.35 20.94 -2.86
N ILE A 10 4.50 20.07 -1.85
CA ILE A 10 5.08 20.40 -0.56
C ILE A 10 6.30 19.50 -0.38
N GLU A 11 7.48 20.06 -0.32
CA GLU A 11 8.68 19.34 0.05
C GLU A 11 8.73 19.18 1.56
N TRP A 12 8.79 17.94 2.03
CA TRP A 12 8.83 17.62 3.45
C TRP A 12 9.56 16.29 3.69
N ASP A 13 10.51 16.30 4.59
CA ASP A 13 11.16 15.08 5.04
C ASP A 13 10.34 14.47 6.18
N TRP A 14 9.65 13.38 5.89
CA TRP A 14 8.82 12.67 6.86
C TRP A 14 9.59 12.00 8.02
N LEU A 15 10.93 11.98 7.97
CA LEU A 15 11.78 11.52 9.08
C LEU A 15 12.29 12.70 9.93
N SER A 16 12.08 13.93 9.50
CA SER A 16 12.45 15.13 10.25
C SER A 16 11.47 15.40 11.41
N LYS A 17 11.84 16.36 12.26
CA LYS A 17 10.96 16.90 13.29
C LYS A 17 10.12 18.09 12.81
N GLU A 18 10.32 18.51 11.58
CA GLU A 18 9.61 19.64 10.98
C GLU A 18 8.13 19.30 10.83
N ARG A 19 7.29 20.31 10.99
CA ARG A 19 5.85 20.17 10.80
C ARG A 19 5.51 20.21 9.31
N LEU A 20 4.59 19.31 8.91
CA LEU A 20 4.00 19.37 7.60
C LEU A 20 2.93 20.48 7.58
N ASN A 21 3.16 21.52 6.82
CA ASN A 21 2.22 22.62 6.69
C ASN A 21 1.19 22.32 5.59
N ILE A 22 0.04 21.81 5.98
CA ILE A 22 -1.09 21.53 5.07
C ILE A 22 -2.20 22.53 5.37
N ASP A 23 -2.51 23.37 4.41
CA ASP A 23 -3.69 24.23 4.45
C ASP A 23 -4.90 23.49 3.85
N ALA A 24 -5.49 22.59 4.64
CA ALA A 24 -6.68 21.86 4.27
C ALA A 24 -7.63 21.72 5.45
N LYS A 25 -8.89 22.08 5.24
CA LYS A 25 -9.98 21.89 6.22
C LYS A 25 -10.46 20.44 6.28
N LYS A 26 -10.31 19.70 5.19
CA LYS A 26 -10.73 18.32 5.02
C LYS A 26 -9.89 17.65 3.94
N ILE A 27 -9.59 16.36 4.13
CA ILE A 27 -8.88 15.53 3.16
C ILE A 27 -9.81 14.37 2.77
N ASP A 28 -10.13 14.23 1.51
CA ASP A 28 -10.97 13.12 1.05
C ASP A 28 -10.22 11.81 1.05
N SER A 29 -9.00 11.80 0.54
CA SER A 29 -8.18 10.59 0.53
C SER A 29 -6.71 10.91 0.71
N VAL A 30 -6.03 10.14 1.55
CA VAL A 30 -4.57 10.12 1.67
C VAL A 30 -4.07 8.84 1.02
N ILE A 31 -3.03 8.92 0.20
CA ILE A 31 -2.32 7.77 -0.33
C ILE A 31 -0.90 7.81 0.22
N PHE A 32 -0.54 6.79 0.99
CA PHE A 32 0.79 6.70 1.59
C PHE A 32 1.60 5.58 0.96
N PHE A 33 2.73 5.97 0.36
CA PHE A 33 3.73 5.07 -0.21
C PHE A 33 4.97 5.05 0.68
N PRO A 34 5.06 4.14 1.66
CA PRO A 34 6.27 4.02 2.46
C PRO A 34 7.44 3.58 1.58
N LYS A 35 8.61 4.14 1.87
CA LYS A 35 9.85 3.78 1.18
C LYS A 35 10.97 3.61 2.21
N PRO A 36 11.69 2.49 2.21
CA PRO A 36 12.83 2.33 3.10
C PRO A 36 13.89 3.41 2.80
N SER A 37 14.48 3.98 3.85
CA SER A 37 15.56 4.97 3.72
C SER A 37 16.88 4.32 3.30
N SER A 38 17.06 3.03 3.62
CA SER A 38 18.15 2.15 3.17
C SER A 38 17.65 0.72 3.11
N MET A 39 18.42 -0.19 2.47
CA MET A 39 17.97 -1.57 2.24
C MET A 39 18.24 -2.52 3.41
N ASP A 40 18.68 -2.00 4.55
CA ASP A 40 18.87 -2.71 5.81
C ASP A 40 17.62 -2.63 6.71
N GLU A 41 17.65 -3.32 7.85
CA GLU A 41 16.55 -3.34 8.82
C GLU A 41 16.21 -1.95 9.35
N LYS A 42 17.22 -1.15 9.68
CA LYS A 42 17.06 0.23 10.16
C LYS A 42 16.38 1.11 9.12
N GLY A 43 16.76 0.98 7.86
CA GLY A 43 16.12 1.71 6.76
C GLY A 43 14.67 1.34 6.56
N TYR A 44 14.32 0.06 6.74
CA TYR A 44 12.93 -0.38 6.72
C TYR A 44 12.12 0.16 7.91
N ILE A 45 12.67 0.11 9.14
CA ILE A 45 12.03 0.72 10.32
C ILE A 45 11.79 2.21 10.09
N ASN A 46 12.77 2.94 9.59
CA ASN A 46 12.62 4.36 9.29
C ASN A 46 11.55 4.62 8.23
N GLY A 47 11.60 3.88 7.12
CA GLY A 47 10.73 4.13 5.96
C GLY A 47 9.29 3.66 6.14
N PHE A 48 9.03 2.69 7.03
CA PHE A 48 7.69 2.15 7.27
C PHE A 48 7.13 2.57 8.63
N ILE A 49 7.87 2.33 9.72
CA ILE A 49 7.35 2.54 11.08
C ILE A 49 7.45 4.02 11.50
N ASN A 50 8.65 4.60 11.39
CA ASN A 50 8.88 5.97 11.88
C ASN A 50 8.22 7.00 10.97
N SER A 51 8.27 6.82 9.64
CA SER A 51 7.60 7.70 8.70
C SER A 51 6.09 7.71 8.92
N SER A 52 5.47 6.54 9.12
CA SER A 52 4.03 6.46 9.34
C SER A 52 3.59 7.11 10.66
N LYS A 53 4.39 6.98 11.73
CA LYS A 53 4.15 7.71 12.99
C LYS A 53 4.18 9.23 12.78
N ASN A 54 5.14 9.71 12.00
CA ASN A 54 5.27 11.13 11.71
C ASN A 54 4.13 11.63 10.82
N ILE A 55 3.75 10.88 9.80
CA ILE A 55 2.57 11.19 8.96
C ILE A 55 1.30 11.23 9.83
N TYR A 56 1.10 10.25 10.70
CA TYR A 56 -0.05 10.24 11.59
C TYR A 56 -0.07 11.47 12.51
N ARG A 57 1.06 11.84 13.12
CA ARG A 57 1.19 13.05 13.95
C ARG A 57 0.74 14.32 13.22
N GLU A 58 1.07 14.43 11.94
CA GLU A 58 0.70 15.61 11.14
C GLU A 58 -0.75 15.60 10.69
N LEU A 59 -1.35 14.42 10.51
CA LEU A 59 -2.69 14.25 9.92
C LEU A 59 -3.79 13.94 10.95
N CYS A 60 -3.46 13.52 12.18
CA CYS A 60 -4.45 13.01 13.15
C CYS A 60 -5.56 14.00 13.52
N ASN A 61 -5.29 15.29 13.43
CA ASN A 61 -6.27 16.36 13.72
C ASN A 61 -7.06 16.81 12.48
N LEU A 62 -6.78 16.26 11.31
CA LEU A 62 -7.49 16.61 10.07
C LEU A 62 -8.61 15.59 9.81
N PRO A 63 -9.80 16.06 9.41
CA PRO A 63 -10.84 15.16 8.96
C PRO A 63 -10.42 14.46 7.67
N ILE A 64 -10.06 13.16 7.77
CA ILE A 64 -9.72 12.30 6.64
C ILE A 64 -10.87 11.32 6.45
N ASN A 65 -11.38 11.18 5.23
CA ASN A 65 -12.43 10.21 4.93
C ASN A 65 -11.83 8.83 4.66
N ARG A 66 -10.68 8.76 3.99
CA ARG A 66 -10.04 7.51 3.57
C ARG A 66 -8.52 7.62 3.63
N PHE A 67 -7.88 6.55 4.10
CA PHE A 67 -6.43 6.41 4.08
C PHE A 67 -6.07 5.13 3.32
N ILE A 68 -5.36 5.26 2.20
CA ILE A 68 -4.89 4.15 1.38
C ILE A 68 -3.41 3.94 1.68
N SER A 69 -3.11 2.84 2.32
CA SER A 69 -1.76 2.46 2.74
C SER A 69 -1.19 1.44 1.77
N ILE A 70 -0.06 1.78 1.14
CA ILE A 70 0.61 0.84 0.24
C ILE A 70 1.50 -0.08 1.07
N SER A 71 1.27 -1.37 0.89
CA SER A 71 1.98 -2.46 1.53
C SER A 71 2.52 -3.45 0.49
N SER A 72 2.98 -4.60 0.92
CA SER A 72 3.58 -5.60 0.05
C SER A 72 3.15 -7.02 0.42
N THR A 73 3.00 -7.87 -0.58
CA THR A 73 2.80 -9.32 -0.40
C THR A 73 4.00 -10.03 0.25
N ARG A 74 5.08 -9.30 0.61
CA ARG A 74 6.20 -9.82 1.43
C ARG A 74 5.80 -10.21 2.85
N VAL A 75 4.65 -9.77 3.32
CA VAL A 75 4.10 -10.20 4.62
C VAL A 75 3.79 -11.69 4.64
N TYR A 76 3.58 -12.30 3.48
CA TYR A 76 3.38 -13.74 3.38
C TYR A 76 4.72 -14.47 3.28
N ASN A 77 4.81 -15.61 3.94
CA ASN A 77 5.92 -16.54 3.72
C ASN A 77 5.81 -17.17 2.31
N LYS A 78 6.93 -17.55 1.75
CA LYS A 78 6.97 -18.39 0.55
C LYS A 78 6.50 -19.80 0.95
N GLN A 79 5.19 -19.99 1.03
CA GLN A 79 4.62 -21.32 1.23
C GLN A 79 4.66 -22.07 -0.09
N ASP A 80 5.34 -23.19 -0.13
CA ASP A 80 5.33 -24.10 -1.25
C ASP A 80 3.89 -24.56 -1.52
N ASN A 81 3.41 -24.28 -2.73
CA ASN A 81 2.15 -24.75 -3.30
C ASN A 81 0.83 -24.26 -2.65
N LYS A 82 0.84 -23.28 -1.75
CA LYS A 82 -0.39 -22.68 -1.21
C LYS A 82 -0.57 -21.26 -1.73
N THR A 83 -1.79 -20.94 -2.17
CA THR A 83 -2.16 -19.56 -2.54
C THR A 83 -2.50 -18.78 -1.28
N ALA A 84 -1.82 -17.65 -1.06
CA ALA A 84 -2.05 -16.77 0.08
C ALA A 84 -3.28 -15.88 -0.16
N HIS A 85 -4.11 -15.76 0.87
CA HIS A 85 -5.28 -14.89 0.93
C HIS A 85 -5.11 -13.81 1.99
N GLU A 86 -5.91 -12.76 1.92
CA GLU A 86 -5.85 -11.64 2.87
C GLU A 86 -6.18 -12.05 4.31
N SER A 87 -6.97 -13.10 4.48
CA SER A 87 -7.35 -13.67 5.77
C SER A 87 -6.33 -14.66 6.36
N ASP A 88 -5.31 -15.02 5.59
CA ASP A 88 -4.30 -15.98 6.08
C ASP A 88 -3.41 -15.33 7.14
N GLU A 89 -2.99 -16.12 8.09
CA GLU A 89 -2.03 -15.68 9.10
C GLU A 89 -0.73 -15.22 8.44
N ILE A 90 -0.25 -14.05 8.85
CA ILE A 90 0.99 -13.49 8.37
C ILE A 90 2.16 -14.22 9.04
N SER A 91 2.98 -14.88 8.23
CA SER A 91 4.07 -15.74 8.68
C SER A 91 5.45 -15.30 8.16
N ALA A 92 5.64 -13.99 7.95
CA ALA A 92 6.91 -13.46 7.45
C ALA A 92 8.08 -13.81 8.40
N GLU A 93 9.11 -14.45 7.89
CA GLU A 93 10.33 -14.79 8.64
C GLU A 93 11.42 -13.75 8.45
N GLU A 94 11.52 -13.17 7.24
CA GLU A 94 12.49 -12.13 6.93
C GLU A 94 12.13 -10.79 7.63
N TYR A 95 13.16 -10.03 8.07
CA TYR A 95 12.96 -8.73 8.74
C TYR A 95 12.07 -7.77 7.94
N ARG A 96 12.19 -7.77 6.61
CA ARG A 96 11.37 -6.91 5.74
C ARG A 96 9.88 -7.21 5.86
N GLY A 97 9.52 -8.47 5.82
CA GLY A 97 8.13 -8.90 5.97
C GLY A 97 7.60 -8.61 7.38
N LYS A 98 8.42 -8.84 8.42
CA LYS A 98 8.06 -8.53 9.82
C LYS A 98 7.80 -7.04 10.04
N ILE A 99 8.66 -6.17 9.51
CA ILE A 99 8.49 -4.71 9.62
C ILE A 99 7.27 -4.24 8.84
N ILE A 100 7.02 -4.81 7.65
CA ILE A 100 5.82 -4.45 6.88
C ILE A 100 4.55 -4.90 7.60
N ARG A 101 4.56 -6.05 8.26
CA ARG A 101 3.45 -6.49 9.12
C ARG A 101 3.21 -5.51 10.28
N GLU A 102 4.25 -5.18 11.03
CA GLU A 102 4.19 -4.19 12.13
C GLU A 102 3.64 -2.84 11.63
N TYR A 103 4.06 -2.44 10.44
CA TYR A 103 3.55 -1.25 9.77
C TYR A 103 2.04 -1.35 9.50
N GLU A 104 1.54 -2.48 8.97
CA GLU A 104 0.11 -2.66 8.72
C GLU A 104 -0.69 -2.60 10.02
N GLU A 105 -0.26 -3.29 11.07
CA GLU A 105 -0.86 -3.27 12.41
C GLU A 105 -0.89 -1.83 12.99
N GLN A 106 0.18 -1.08 12.79
CA GLN A 106 0.26 0.31 13.20
C GLN A 106 -0.71 1.21 12.42
N GLN A 107 -0.80 1.04 11.09
CA GLN A 107 -1.75 1.80 10.28
C GLN A 107 -3.19 1.51 10.68
N GLU A 108 -3.52 0.25 10.97
CA GLU A 108 -4.84 -0.13 11.44
C GLU A 108 -5.19 0.56 12.76
N SER A 109 -4.26 0.60 13.72
CA SER A 109 -4.44 1.30 15.00
C SER A 109 -4.66 2.81 14.83
N PHE A 110 -4.10 3.43 13.78
CA PHE A 110 -4.19 4.85 13.51
C PHE A 110 -5.50 5.25 12.81
N TYR A 111 -5.93 4.47 11.85
CA TYR A 111 -6.99 4.88 10.91
C TYR A 111 -8.27 4.02 10.98
N GLY A 112 -8.20 2.82 11.56
CA GLY A 112 -9.35 1.93 11.75
C GLY A 112 -10.13 1.71 10.45
N LYS A 113 -11.45 1.87 10.51
CA LYS A 113 -12.35 1.67 9.36
C LYS A 113 -12.11 2.58 8.13
N LYS A 114 -11.30 3.62 8.28
CA LYS A 114 -10.92 4.49 7.15
C LYS A 114 -9.76 3.93 6.34
N LEU A 115 -9.10 2.89 6.85
CA LEU A 115 -7.90 2.31 6.27
C LEU A 115 -8.23 1.29 5.20
N ILE A 116 -7.55 1.43 4.06
CA ILE A 116 -7.46 0.43 3.01
C ILE A 116 -5.98 0.11 2.82
N ILE A 117 -5.60 -1.14 2.99
CA ILE A 117 -4.24 -1.63 2.76
C ILE A 117 -4.19 -2.34 1.42
N LEU A 118 -3.30 -1.89 0.53
CA LEU A 118 -3.04 -2.54 -0.75
C LEU A 118 -1.68 -3.26 -0.69
N ARG A 119 -1.71 -4.58 -0.54
CA ARG A 119 -0.51 -5.43 -0.60
C ARG A 119 -0.12 -5.65 -2.05
N LEU A 120 0.81 -4.85 -2.55
CA LEU A 120 1.29 -4.96 -3.92
C LEU A 120 2.28 -6.12 -4.05
N SER A 121 2.15 -6.90 -5.11
CA SER A 121 3.16 -7.86 -5.57
C SER A 121 4.34 -7.15 -6.24
N GLY A 122 5.31 -7.89 -6.76
CA GLY A 122 6.49 -7.32 -7.40
C GLY A 122 6.12 -6.32 -8.52
N LEU A 123 6.49 -5.06 -8.35
CA LEU A 123 6.20 -4.01 -9.34
C LEU A 123 7.08 -4.19 -10.59
N TYR A 124 6.47 -4.09 -11.77
CA TYR A 124 7.17 -4.06 -13.05
C TYR A 124 6.61 -2.98 -13.98
N ASP A 125 7.35 -2.56 -14.96
CA ASP A 125 6.97 -1.57 -15.98
C ASP A 125 7.23 -2.02 -17.44
N SER A 126 7.98 -3.09 -17.62
CA SER A 126 8.17 -3.74 -18.91
C SER A 126 8.26 -5.26 -18.75
N SER A 127 7.93 -6.01 -19.78
CA SER A 127 7.95 -7.48 -19.77
C SER A 127 9.31 -8.07 -19.40
N LEU A 128 10.40 -7.35 -19.62
CA LEU A 128 11.77 -7.76 -19.30
C LEU A 128 12.04 -7.81 -17.80
N ASN A 129 11.23 -7.17 -16.97
CA ASN A 129 11.44 -7.07 -15.53
C ASN A 129 10.52 -7.98 -14.72
N LYS A 130 9.82 -8.93 -15.35
CA LYS A 130 9.02 -9.96 -14.67
C LYS A 130 9.90 -11.02 -14.00
N MET A 131 10.50 -10.66 -12.86
CA MET A 131 11.40 -11.57 -12.12
C MET A 131 10.69 -12.42 -11.04
N SER A 132 9.39 -12.27 -10.86
CA SER A 132 8.62 -12.90 -9.78
C SER A 132 7.43 -13.69 -10.30
N LYS A 133 7.04 -14.75 -9.58
CA LYS A 133 5.75 -15.47 -9.82
C LYS A 133 4.55 -14.54 -9.60
N ASN A 134 4.68 -13.62 -8.65
CA ASN A 134 3.65 -12.68 -8.25
C ASN A 134 4.11 -11.28 -8.63
N PHE A 135 3.40 -10.64 -9.50
CA PHE A 135 3.75 -9.33 -10.04
C PHE A 135 2.51 -8.47 -10.28
N ILE A 136 2.73 -7.18 -10.36
CA ILE A 136 1.73 -6.20 -10.76
C ILE A 136 2.39 -5.10 -11.59
N HIS A 137 1.82 -4.78 -12.74
CA HIS A 137 2.28 -3.66 -13.54
C HIS A 137 2.00 -2.34 -12.81
N ARG A 138 2.93 -1.37 -12.89
CA ARG A 138 2.79 -0.06 -12.22
C ARG A 138 1.48 0.65 -12.57
N LYS A 139 1.00 0.52 -13.81
CA LYS A 139 -0.30 1.07 -14.22
C LYS A 139 -1.46 0.36 -13.51
N ASN A 140 -1.41 -0.96 -13.33
CA ASN A 140 -2.44 -1.69 -12.57
C ASN A 140 -2.41 -1.32 -11.09
N ALA A 141 -1.24 -1.10 -10.51
CA ALA A 141 -1.14 -0.59 -9.13
C ALA A 141 -1.79 0.81 -9.01
N ALA A 142 -1.52 1.71 -9.96
CA ALA A 142 -2.16 3.02 -10.01
C ALA A 142 -3.68 2.93 -10.23
N LEU A 143 -4.14 2.02 -11.10
CA LEU A 143 -5.58 1.78 -11.31
C LEU A 143 -6.26 1.21 -10.06
N ALA A 144 -5.60 0.34 -9.29
CA ALA A 144 -6.15 -0.16 -8.04
C ALA A 144 -6.29 0.97 -7.00
N ILE A 145 -5.32 1.85 -6.88
CA ILE A 145 -5.41 3.03 -6.02
C ILE A 145 -6.57 3.94 -6.47
N LYS A 146 -6.62 4.26 -7.75
CA LYS A 146 -7.69 5.07 -8.35
C LYS A 146 -9.07 4.47 -8.09
N PHE A 147 -9.22 3.15 -8.24
CA PHE A 147 -10.46 2.43 -7.98
C PHE A 147 -10.98 2.68 -6.55
N PHE A 148 -10.10 2.66 -5.55
CA PHE A 148 -10.47 2.92 -4.17
C PHE A 148 -10.65 4.42 -3.86
N ILE A 149 -10.14 5.33 -4.67
CA ILE A 149 -10.39 6.78 -4.54
C ILE A 149 -11.78 7.13 -5.10
N GLU A 150 -12.12 6.59 -6.27
CA GLU A 150 -13.30 7.01 -7.03
C GLU A 150 -14.60 6.33 -6.60
N LYS A 151 -14.51 5.16 -5.97
CA LYS A 151 -15.70 4.43 -5.51
C LYS A 151 -15.94 4.63 -4.03
N ASP A 152 -17.19 4.84 -3.68
CA ASP A 152 -17.61 4.87 -2.28
C ASP A 152 -17.80 3.45 -1.76
N PHE A 153 -16.97 3.10 -0.79
CA PHE A 153 -17.06 1.84 -0.05
C PHE A 153 -17.38 2.16 1.41
N ASN A 154 -18.41 1.52 1.96
CA ASN A 154 -18.78 1.63 3.37
C ASN A 154 -18.24 0.41 4.13
N PHE A 155 -16.95 0.38 4.35
CA PHE A 155 -16.32 -0.66 5.17
C PHE A 155 -16.57 -0.39 6.66
N THR A 156 -16.81 -1.45 7.42
CA THR A 156 -17.00 -1.38 8.86
C THR A 156 -15.68 -1.41 9.63
N ASP A 157 -14.66 -1.97 8.99
CA ASP A 157 -13.32 -2.19 9.55
C ASP A 157 -12.24 -1.84 8.56
N CYS A 158 -10.98 -1.97 8.97
CA CYS A 158 -9.83 -1.93 8.06
C CYS A 158 -9.96 -3.01 6.99
N GLU A 159 -9.70 -2.66 5.75
CA GLU A 159 -9.77 -3.58 4.63
C GLU A 159 -8.43 -3.77 3.94
N ILE A 160 -8.06 -5.02 3.74
CA ILE A 160 -6.80 -5.42 3.10
C ILE A 160 -7.11 -6.09 1.78
N PHE A 161 -6.36 -5.72 0.73
CA PHE A 161 -6.48 -6.30 -0.61
C PHE A 161 -5.12 -6.68 -1.18
N ASN A 162 -5.03 -7.92 -1.65
CA ASN A 162 -3.90 -8.37 -2.45
C ASN A 162 -4.01 -7.84 -3.88
N CYS A 163 -2.99 -7.15 -4.33
CA CYS A 163 -2.89 -6.61 -5.68
C CYS A 163 -1.79 -7.34 -6.45
N SER A 164 -2.17 -8.42 -7.11
CA SER A 164 -1.34 -9.26 -7.96
C SER A 164 -2.08 -9.57 -9.25
N GLU A 165 -1.40 -9.50 -10.39
CA GLU A 165 -1.98 -9.90 -11.68
C GLU A 165 -2.15 -11.42 -11.76
N ASP A 166 -3.03 -11.86 -12.65
CA ASP A 166 -3.22 -13.28 -12.90
C ASP A 166 -1.97 -13.90 -13.54
N SER A 167 -1.55 -15.02 -13.00
CA SER A 167 -0.46 -15.82 -13.53
C SER A 167 -0.72 -17.28 -13.21
N ALA A 168 -0.40 -18.19 -14.13
CA ALA A 168 -0.55 -19.62 -13.93
C ALA A 168 0.16 -20.15 -12.67
N ASN A 169 1.24 -19.47 -12.26
CA ASN A 169 2.05 -19.83 -11.10
C ASN A 169 1.89 -18.87 -9.92
N SER A 170 0.85 -18.00 -9.94
CA SER A 170 0.63 -17.06 -8.84
C SER A 170 0.30 -17.80 -7.55
N SER A 171 1.00 -17.45 -6.49
CA SER A 171 0.73 -17.90 -5.13
C SER A 171 0.04 -16.82 -4.27
N ILE A 172 -0.49 -15.79 -4.90
CA ILE A 172 -1.24 -14.69 -4.23
C ILE A 172 -2.63 -14.61 -4.84
N SER A 173 -3.66 -14.74 -4.01
CA SER A 173 -5.05 -14.55 -4.43
C SER A 173 -5.37 -13.07 -4.62
N ASN A 174 -5.97 -12.71 -5.74
CA ASN A 174 -6.50 -11.38 -6.04
C ASN A 174 -8.05 -11.39 -6.10
N LYS A 175 -8.67 -12.45 -5.62
CA LYS A 175 -10.13 -12.65 -5.74
C LYS A 175 -10.91 -11.58 -4.99
N LYS A 176 -10.41 -11.12 -3.83
CA LYS A 176 -11.10 -10.14 -3.01
C LYS A 176 -11.26 -8.80 -3.73
N ILE A 177 -10.20 -8.24 -4.30
CA ILE A 177 -10.30 -6.98 -5.07
C ILE A 177 -11.16 -7.16 -6.33
N LYS A 178 -11.06 -8.30 -7.01
CA LYS A 178 -11.90 -8.61 -8.17
C LYS A 178 -13.39 -8.74 -7.83
N SER A 179 -13.74 -9.27 -6.67
CA SER A 179 -15.14 -9.36 -6.23
C SER A 179 -15.81 -8.00 -6.04
N LEU A 180 -15.01 -6.93 -5.84
CA LEU A 180 -15.50 -5.54 -5.83
C LEU A 180 -15.67 -4.94 -7.24
N GLY A 181 -15.33 -5.69 -8.29
CA GLY A 181 -15.43 -5.25 -9.68
C GLY A 181 -14.16 -4.62 -10.24
N PHE A 182 -13.00 -4.78 -9.58
CA PHE A 182 -11.71 -4.40 -10.16
C PHE A 182 -11.23 -5.44 -11.19
N SER A 183 -10.63 -4.98 -12.27
CA SER A 183 -10.04 -5.84 -13.30
C SER A 183 -8.63 -5.38 -13.64
N PHE A 184 -7.68 -6.31 -13.58
CA PHE A 184 -6.30 -6.05 -14.01
C PHE A 184 -6.23 -6.00 -15.53
N GLN A 185 -5.60 -4.98 -16.07
CA GLN A 185 -5.35 -4.83 -17.50
C GLN A 185 -4.08 -5.57 -17.91
N GLN A 186 -4.04 -6.06 -19.13
CA GLN A 186 -2.83 -6.65 -19.70
C GLN A 186 -1.96 -5.56 -20.31
N TYR A 187 -0.67 -5.59 -19.97
CA TYR A 187 0.35 -4.72 -20.53
C TYR A 187 1.46 -5.57 -21.12
N ASN A 188 1.80 -5.28 -22.37
CA ASN A 188 2.88 -5.91 -23.12
C ASN A 188 4.22 -5.24 -22.83
#